data_b25d7622a774abc82957e4ab8777e7f5
#
_entry.id   b25d7622a774abc82957e4ab8777e7f5
#
_cell.length_a   1.000
_cell.length_b   1.000
_cell.length_c   1.000
_cell.angle_alpha   90.00
_cell.angle_beta   90.00
_cell.angle_gamma   90.00
#
_symmetry.space_group_name_H-M   'P 1'
#
loop_
_entity.id
_entity.type
_entity.pdbx_description
1 polymer ?
#
loop_
_entity_poly.entity_id
_entity_poly.type
_entity_poly.pdbx_seq_one_letter_code
_entity_poly.pdbx_strand_id
1 'polypeptide(L)'
;MKNLQLSRRDFLKISASGTLAFVLAEMGFDRALAAPPASQGRVTWSGIPLYDAPSFQANQLHLFGIDKVVSLKAEVQGDEGYGNPFNKTWYEVDGGYVFSGDFQPVETNYQKPIYDIPAGGRLGEISVPMSLTHLGPYTYAKNGHRLYYGSTHWIMKVVITRDEKSIWYEIFDDELKKSFYVPSYNMRLIPTEELTMLSPEVPAADKLIHVDLATQMVTAFEGQKMVLSTRCSSGQRGTDTPKGEFTTFHKWPSRHMTNQGDAVQNV
;
A
#
# COMPACT_ATOMS: atom_id res chain seq x y z
N MET A 1 -19.17 5.26 -20.90
CA MET A 1 -17.99 4.56 -20.36
C MET A 1 -18.20 4.45 -18.86
N LYS A 2 -18.40 3.23 -18.33
CA LYS A 2 -18.55 3.00 -16.88
C LYS A 2 -17.15 3.10 -16.27
N ASN A 3 -16.94 4.07 -15.37
CA ASN A 3 -15.75 4.10 -14.53
C ASN A 3 -15.78 2.83 -13.65
N LEU A 4 -14.93 1.87 -13.95
CA LEU A 4 -14.66 0.76 -13.04
C LEU A 4 -13.88 1.36 -11.86
N GLN A 5 -14.57 1.58 -10.74
CA GLN A 5 -13.91 1.78 -9.46
C GLN A 5 -13.48 0.39 -8.96
N LEU A 6 -12.18 0.15 -8.96
CA LEU A 6 -11.61 -1.07 -8.43
C LEU A 6 -11.73 -1.06 -6.90
N SER A 7 -12.27 -2.12 -6.33
CA SER A 7 -12.35 -2.29 -4.87
C SER A 7 -10.99 -2.72 -4.30
N ARG A 8 -10.79 -2.59 -2.97
CA ARG A 8 -9.61 -3.17 -2.27
C ARG A 8 -9.42 -4.66 -2.57
N ARG A 9 -10.52 -5.37 -2.72
CA ARG A 9 -10.53 -6.78 -3.09
C ARG A 9 -9.94 -6.99 -4.48
N ASP A 10 -10.25 -6.10 -5.41
CA ASP A 10 -9.71 -6.12 -6.75
C ASP A 10 -8.23 -5.67 -6.73
N PHE A 11 -7.87 -4.69 -5.89
CA PHE A 11 -6.49 -4.28 -5.68
C PHE A 11 -5.61 -5.40 -5.07
N LEU A 12 -6.08 -6.10 -4.04
CA LEU A 12 -5.35 -7.24 -3.48
C LEU A 12 -5.20 -8.39 -4.49
N LYS A 13 -6.24 -8.64 -5.30
CA LYS A 13 -6.14 -9.59 -6.41
C LYS A 13 -5.15 -9.11 -7.47
N ILE A 14 -5.05 -7.83 -7.69
CA ILE A 14 -4.24 -7.15 -8.69
C ILE A 14 -2.77 -7.06 -8.24
N SER A 15 -2.51 -6.69 -6.98
CA SER A 15 -1.14 -6.66 -6.42
C SER A 15 -0.52 -8.07 -6.35
N ALA A 16 -1.37 -9.08 -6.12
CA ALA A 16 -0.96 -10.49 -6.19
C ALA A 16 -0.67 -10.95 -7.63
N SER A 17 -1.26 -10.32 -8.65
CA SER A 17 -1.18 -10.82 -10.02
C SER A 17 0.16 -10.54 -10.72
N GLY A 18 0.92 -9.54 -10.31
CA GLY A 18 2.25 -9.30 -10.91
C GLY A 18 3.25 -10.43 -10.65
N THR A 19 3.23 -11.04 -9.46
CA THR A 19 4.06 -12.21 -9.10
C THR A 19 3.33 -13.53 -9.24
N LEU A 20 2.00 -13.52 -9.08
CA LEU A 20 1.15 -14.70 -9.28
C LEU A 20 1.10 -15.11 -10.75
N ALA A 21 1.17 -14.17 -11.69
CA ALA A 21 1.20 -14.46 -13.13
C ALA A 21 2.38 -15.36 -13.53
N PHE A 22 3.53 -15.25 -12.85
CA PHE A 22 4.68 -16.11 -13.14
C PHE A 22 4.51 -17.52 -12.58
N VAL A 23 4.04 -17.63 -11.32
CA VAL A 23 3.79 -18.93 -10.67
C VAL A 23 2.59 -19.65 -11.30
N LEU A 24 1.54 -18.91 -11.68
CA LEU A 24 0.37 -19.48 -12.34
C LEU A 24 0.63 -19.85 -13.81
N ALA A 25 1.56 -19.19 -14.50
CA ALA A 25 2.00 -19.58 -15.85
C ALA A 25 2.73 -20.92 -15.84
N GLU A 26 3.52 -21.21 -14.80
CA GLU A 26 4.15 -22.52 -14.61
C GLU A 26 3.14 -23.61 -14.21
N MET A 27 2.03 -23.24 -13.58
CA MET A 27 0.95 -24.14 -13.16
C MET A 27 -0.18 -24.30 -14.20
N GLY A 28 -0.06 -23.70 -15.39
CA GLY A 28 -1.04 -23.83 -16.48
C GLY A 28 -2.34 -23.05 -16.29
N PHE A 29 -2.37 -22.04 -15.42
CA PHE A 29 -3.50 -21.12 -15.28
C PHE A 29 -3.42 -19.98 -16.29
N ASP A 30 -4.49 -19.80 -17.04
CA ASP A 30 -4.60 -18.81 -18.11
C ASP A 30 -4.35 -17.36 -17.64
N ARG A 31 -3.68 -16.59 -18.44
CA ARG A 31 -3.22 -15.20 -18.27
C ARG A 31 -4.35 -14.16 -17.99
N ALA A 32 -5.57 -14.59 -17.74
CA ALA A 32 -6.77 -13.78 -17.83
C ALA A 32 -7.04 -12.80 -16.67
N LEU A 33 -6.20 -12.69 -15.62
CA LEU A 33 -6.50 -11.88 -14.43
C LEU A 33 -5.35 -10.99 -13.92
N ALA A 34 -4.31 -10.76 -14.71
CA ALA A 34 -3.33 -9.74 -14.36
C ALA A 34 -3.94 -8.35 -14.60
N ALA A 35 -4.13 -7.57 -13.53
CA ALA A 35 -4.42 -6.16 -13.70
C ALA A 35 -3.26 -5.47 -14.42
N PRO A 36 -3.56 -4.40 -15.16
CA PRO A 36 -2.50 -3.59 -15.73
C PRO A 36 -1.55 -3.15 -14.59
N PRO A 37 -0.24 -3.15 -14.82
CA PRO A 37 0.72 -2.65 -13.84
C PRO A 37 0.33 -1.22 -13.45
N ALA A 38 0.52 -0.86 -12.19
CA ALA A 38 0.29 0.51 -11.75
C ALA A 38 1.04 1.48 -12.67
N SER A 39 0.37 2.52 -13.10
CA SER A 39 0.95 3.48 -14.05
C SER A 39 1.96 4.43 -13.38
N GLN A 40 2.04 4.45 -12.05
CA GLN A 40 2.88 5.34 -11.26
C GLN A 40 3.61 4.57 -10.15
N GLY A 41 4.83 5.00 -9.84
CA GLY A 41 5.60 4.55 -8.68
C GLY A 41 6.02 5.72 -7.81
N ARG A 42 5.83 5.59 -6.51
CA ARG A 42 6.34 6.53 -5.49
C ARG A 42 7.66 6.01 -4.93
N VAL A 43 8.65 6.88 -4.89
CA VAL A 43 9.96 6.61 -4.28
C VAL A 43 9.80 6.48 -2.77
N THR A 44 10.29 5.39 -2.19
CA THR A 44 10.12 5.07 -0.76
C THR A 44 11.19 5.71 0.14
N TRP A 45 12.38 6.00 -0.39
CA TRP A 45 13.51 6.58 0.33
C TRP A 45 14.16 7.70 -0.47
N SER A 46 14.98 8.53 0.17
CA SER A 46 15.79 9.52 -0.52
C SER A 46 17.09 8.90 -1.08
N GLY A 47 17.53 9.39 -2.24
CA GLY A 47 18.77 8.94 -2.84
C GLY A 47 18.65 7.66 -3.65
N ILE A 48 17.44 7.33 -4.14
CA ILE A 48 17.22 6.17 -5.00
C ILE A 48 17.75 6.44 -6.41
N PRO A 49 18.68 5.61 -6.93
CA PRO A 49 19.27 5.84 -8.24
C PRO A 49 18.37 5.50 -9.40
N LEU A 50 18.44 6.32 -10.45
CA LEU A 50 18.03 5.99 -11.81
C LEU A 50 19.25 5.43 -12.54
N TYR A 51 19.11 4.29 -13.22
CA TYR A 51 20.18 3.62 -13.95
C TYR A 51 19.91 3.63 -15.46
N ASP A 52 20.97 3.54 -16.27
CA ASP A 52 20.85 3.41 -17.73
C ASP A 52 20.50 1.98 -18.20
N ALA A 53 20.62 0.99 -17.30
CA ALA A 53 20.19 -0.40 -17.53
C ALA A 53 19.62 -1.00 -16.22
N PRO A 54 18.84 -2.10 -16.28
CA PRO A 54 18.26 -2.72 -15.08
C PRO A 54 19.29 -3.55 -14.30
N SER A 55 20.36 -2.87 -13.85
CA SER A 55 21.50 -3.46 -13.16
C SER A 55 22.09 -2.47 -12.15
N PHE A 56 22.44 -2.96 -10.96
CA PHE A 56 23.13 -2.16 -9.94
C PHE A 56 24.59 -1.82 -10.32
N GLN A 57 25.13 -2.46 -11.37
CA GLN A 57 26.45 -2.18 -11.94
C GLN A 57 26.38 -1.14 -13.06
N ALA A 58 25.16 -0.78 -13.51
CA ALA A 58 24.94 0.22 -14.56
C ALA A 58 25.29 1.64 -14.08
N ASN A 59 25.37 2.58 -15.02
CA ASN A 59 25.66 3.98 -14.68
C ASN A 59 24.46 4.61 -13.97
N GLN A 60 24.71 5.27 -12.87
CA GLN A 60 23.72 6.08 -12.18
C GLN A 60 23.56 7.43 -12.88
N LEU A 61 22.36 7.70 -13.39
CA LEU A 61 22.04 8.91 -14.16
C LEU A 61 21.53 10.04 -13.28
N HIS A 62 20.78 9.70 -12.23
CA HIS A 62 20.09 10.64 -11.35
C HIS A 62 19.78 10.00 -10.00
N LEU A 63 19.55 10.83 -8.97
CA LEU A 63 19.07 10.38 -7.67
C LEU A 63 17.69 10.99 -7.36
N PHE A 64 16.71 10.13 -7.08
CA PHE A 64 15.39 10.57 -6.66
C PHE A 64 15.33 10.87 -5.17
N GLY A 65 14.59 11.91 -4.82
CA GLY A 65 14.18 12.17 -3.44
C GLY A 65 12.97 11.34 -3.02
N ILE A 66 12.79 11.18 -1.71
CA ILE A 66 11.60 10.52 -1.13
C ILE A 66 10.30 11.17 -1.66
N ASP A 67 9.27 10.35 -1.83
CA ASP A 67 7.93 10.74 -2.29
C ASP A 67 7.85 11.27 -3.74
N LYS A 68 8.97 11.26 -4.48
CA LYS A 68 8.90 11.54 -5.92
C LYS A 68 8.02 10.47 -6.59
N VAL A 69 7.07 10.93 -7.39
CA VAL A 69 6.23 10.05 -8.22
C VAL A 69 6.75 10.08 -9.65
N VAL A 70 6.90 8.90 -10.22
CA VAL A 70 7.33 8.69 -11.61
C VAL A 70 6.34 7.80 -12.35
N SER A 71 6.27 7.96 -13.67
CA SER A 71 5.48 7.05 -14.51
C SER A 71 6.22 5.73 -14.70
N LEU A 72 5.54 4.61 -14.46
CA LEU A 72 6.03 3.27 -14.74
C LEU A 72 5.59 2.89 -16.15
N LYS A 73 6.55 2.56 -17.03
CA LYS A 73 6.29 2.21 -18.42
C LYS A 73 6.18 0.71 -18.62
N ALA A 74 7.10 -0.02 -18.02
CA ALA A 74 7.16 -1.47 -18.12
C ALA A 74 7.82 -2.09 -16.87
N GLU A 75 7.50 -3.36 -16.65
CA GLU A 75 8.26 -4.23 -15.75
C GLU A 75 9.28 -5.03 -16.57
N VAL A 76 10.53 -5.01 -16.14
CA VAL A 76 11.63 -5.74 -16.78
C VAL A 76 12.37 -6.57 -15.74
N GLN A 77 13.08 -7.58 -16.18
CA GLN A 77 13.96 -8.37 -15.34
C GLN A 77 15.36 -7.79 -15.37
N GLY A 78 16.00 -7.73 -14.21
CA GLY A 78 17.36 -7.22 -14.04
C GLY A 78 18.09 -7.93 -12.91
N ASP A 79 19.04 -7.24 -12.29
CA ASP A 79 19.79 -7.76 -11.16
C ASP A 79 18.90 -8.06 -9.96
N GLU A 80 19.33 -9.04 -9.16
CA GLU A 80 18.68 -9.39 -7.89
C GLU A 80 18.78 -8.26 -6.89
N GLY A 81 17.68 -8.01 -6.14
CA GLY A 81 17.63 -6.98 -5.12
C GLY A 81 18.59 -7.22 -3.95
N TYR A 82 19.06 -6.16 -3.36
CA TYR A 82 19.92 -6.22 -2.17
C TYR A 82 19.22 -6.98 -1.04
N GLY A 83 19.84 -8.07 -0.59
CA GLY A 83 19.31 -8.90 0.50
C GLY A 83 18.06 -9.72 0.15
N ASN A 84 17.59 -9.64 -1.10
CA ASN A 84 16.46 -10.43 -1.58
C ASN A 84 16.72 -10.94 -3.02
N PRO A 85 17.34 -12.12 -3.17
CA PRO A 85 17.65 -12.69 -4.47
C PRO A 85 16.41 -13.09 -5.30
N PHE A 86 15.22 -13.08 -4.67
CA PHE A 86 13.96 -13.43 -5.35
C PHE A 86 13.30 -12.23 -6.04
N ASN A 87 13.70 -10.99 -5.73
CA ASN A 87 13.21 -9.81 -6.43
C ASN A 87 14.21 -9.38 -7.52
N LYS A 88 13.87 -9.70 -8.77
CA LYS A 88 14.60 -9.29 -9.98
C LYS A 88 13.81 -8.29 -10.82
N THR A 89 12.71 -7.78 -10.27
CA THR A 89 11.83 -6.87 -10.99
C THR A 89 12.38 -5.45 -10.94
N TRP A 90 12.49 -4.84 -12.10
CA TRP A 90 12.83 -3.45 -12.29
C TRP A 90 11.71 -2.75 -13.05
N TYR A 91 11.60 -1.45 -12.88
CA TYR A 91 10.68 -0.63 -13.65
C TYR A 91 11.44 0.21 -14.67
N GLU A 92 10.99 0.17 -15.92
CA GLU A 92 11.34 1.18 -16.90
C GLU A 92 10.56 2.46 -16.60
N VAL A 93 11.28 3.58 -16.53
CA VAL A 93 10.73 4.92 -16.29
C VAL A 93 11.26 5.90 -17.33
N ASP A 94 10.89 7.18 -17.23
CA ASP A 94 11.48 8.19 -18.10
C ASP A 94 12.98 8.32 -17.84
N GLY A 95 13.76 8.06 -18.87
CA GLY A 95 15.21 8.21 -18.87
C GLY A 95 16.02 7.02 -18.37
N GLY A 96 15.41 5.90 -17.98
CA GLY A 96 16.17 4.72 -17.53
C GLY A 96 15.36 3.72 -16.72
N TYR A 97 16.04 3.09 -15.76
CA TYR A 97 15.50 1.97 -14.97
C TYR A 97 15.69 2.21 -13.47
N VAL A 98 14.74 1.72 -12.70
CA VAL A 98 14.76 1.75 -11.23
C VAL A 98 14.43 0.39 -10.65
N PHE A 99 15.03 0.06 -9.51
CA PHE A 99 14.73 -1.20 -8.83
C PHE A 99 13.34 -1.15 -8.16
N SER A 100 12.51 -2.15 -8.39
CA SER A 100 11.12 -2.17 -7.90
C SER A 100 11.01 -2.17 -6.38
N GLY A 101 12.01 -2.70 -5.67
CA GLY A 101 12.03 -2.73 -4.21
C GLY A 101 12.07 -1.36 -3.54
N ASP A 102 12.46 -0.32 -4.28
CA ASP A 102 12.56 1.06 -3.79
C ASP A 102 11.36 1.92 -4.20
N PHE A 103 10.37 1.31 -4.84
CA PHE A 103 9.17 2.00 -5.34
C PHE A 103 7.90 1.34 -4.84
N GLN A 104 6.98 2.15 -4.35
CA GLN A 104 5.61 1.72 -4.11
C GLN A 104 4.79 1.98 -5.37
N PRO A 105 4.19 0.95 -6.01
CA PRO A 105 3.18 1.16 -7.04
C PRO A 105 1.99 1.93 -6.48
N VAL A 106 1.60 3.00 -7.16
CA VAL A 106 0.57 3.93 -6.69
C VAL A 106 -0.32 4.42 -7.83
N GLU A 107 -1.45 4.98 -7.46
CA GLU A 107 -2.33 5.73 -8.35
C GLU A 107 -2.65 7.10 -7.75
N THR A 108 -3.08 8.03 -8.59
CA THR A 108 -3.54 9.34 -8.16
C THR A 108 -5.02 9.46 -8.46
N ASN A 109 -5.87 9.13 -7.49
CA ASN A 109 -7.31 9.12 -7.59
C ASN A 109 -7.95 10.12 -6.64
N TYR A 110 -8.10 11.38 -7.08
CA TYR A 110 -8.79 12.38 -6.28
C TYR A 110 -10.28 12.07 -6.13
N GLN A 111 -10.78 12.23 -4.92
CA GLN A 111 -12.12 11.86 -4.51
C GLN A 111 -13.04 13.07 -4.40
N LYS A 112 -14.34 12.83 -4.60
CA LYS A 112 -15.37 13.81 -4.21
C LYS A 112 -15.63 13.67 -2.71
N PRO A 113 -15.76 14.79 -1.97
CA PRO A 113 -16.06 14.74 -0.55
C PRO A 113 -17.40 14.04 -0.27
N ILE A 114 -17.44 13.22 0.77
CA ILE A 114 -18.66 12.64 1.33
C ILE A 114 -18.87 13.28 2.70
N TYR A 115 -20.06 13.81 2.92
CA TYR A 115 -20.38 14.61 4.12
C TYR A 115 -20.99 13.79 5.23
N ASP A 116 -21.60 12.66 4.91
CA ASP A 116 -22.27 11.79 5.87
C ASP A 116 -21.26 10.85 6.54
N ILE A 117 -20.79 11.28 7.71
CA ILE A 117 -19.94 10.50 8.59
C ILE A 117 -20.72 10.24 9.89
N PRO A 118 -21.10 8.98 10.18
CA PRO A 118 -21.83 8.62 11.38
C PRO A 118 -20.98 8.88 12.64
N ALA A 119 -21.63 8.94 13.81
CA ALA A 119 -20.98 9.23 15.10
C ALA A 119 -19.82 8.24 15.44
N GLY A 120 -19.87 7.01 14.93
CA GLY A 120 -18.78 6.02 15.06
C GLY A 120 -17.63 6.19 14.08
N GLY A 121 -17.69 7.19 13.20
CA GLY A 121 -16.73 7.38 12.14
C GLY A 121 -16.93 6.45 10.94
N ARG A 122 -16.13 6.64 9.92
CA ARG A 122 -16.02 5.76 8.75
C ARG A 122 -14.56 5.49 8.40
N LEU A 123 -14.32 4.30 7.90
CA LEU A 123 -13.01 3.95 7.40
C LEU A 123 -12.77 4.57 6.02
N GLY A 124 -11.63 5.21 5.85
CA GLY A 124 -11.17 5.72 4.58
C GLY A 124 -9.76 5.26 4.29
N GLU A 125 -9.37 5.29 3.04
CA GLU A 125 -8.01 4.99 2.58
C GLU A 125 -7.45 6.15 1.77
N ILE A 126 -6.14 6.33 1.83
CA ILE A 126 -5.44 7.31 1.00
C ILE A 126 -5.44 6.82 -0.45
N SER A 127 -6.00 7.65 -1.33
CA SER A 127 -6.19 7.36 -2.76
C SER A 127 -5.23 8.12 -3.68
N VAL A 128 -4.23 8.76 -3.09
CA VAL A 128 -3.15 9.49 -3.78
C VAL A 128 -1.79 8.96 -3.29
N PRO A 129 -0.70 9.18 -4.03
CA PRO A 129 0.62 8.65 -3.65
C PRO A 129 1.06 8.99 -2.23
N MET A 130 0.76 10.21 -1.79
CA MET A 130 1.03 10.68 -0.44
C MET A 130 0.08 11.84 -0.11
N SER A 131 -0.38 11.89 1.13
CA SER A 131 -1.10 13.03 1.68
C SER A 131 -0.44 13.47 2.97
N LEU A 132 -0.21 14.77 3.10
CA LEU A 132 0.29 15.35 4.35
C LEU A 132 -0.89 15.58 5.28
N THR A 133 -0.74 15.20 6.55
CA THR A 133 -1.69 15.58 7.59
C THR A 133 -1.36 16.98 8.13
N HIS A 134 -2.36 17.63 8.70
CA HIS A 134 -2.22 18.94 9.34
C HIS A 134 -2.78 18.91 10.78
N LEU A 135 -2.27 19.77 11.64
CA LEU A 135 -2.78 19.93 13.01
C LEU A 135 -4.05 20.79 13.09
N GLY A 136 -4.52 21.30 11.98
CA GLY A 136 -5.76 22.04 11.82
C GLY A 136 -6.26 21.94 10.39
N PRO A 137 -7.55 22.20 10.12
CA PRO A 137 -8.16 22.02 8.81
C PRO A 137 -7.84 23.19 7.87
N TYR A 138 -6.57 23.57 7.76
CA TYR A 138 -6.08 24.68 6.93
C TYR A 138 -4.75 24.31 6.30
N THR A 139 -4.51 24.76 5.08
CA THR A 139 -3.26 24.50 4.31
C THR A 139 -2.02 25.11 4.99
N TYR A 140 -2.20 26.20 5.73
CA TYR A 140 -1.14 26.87 6.51
C TYR A 140 -0.97 26.32 7.94
N ALA A 141 -1.82 25.37 8.37
CA ALA A 141 -1.63 24.73 9.66
C ALA A 141 -0.34 23.91 9.69
N LYS A 142 0.24 23.81 10.89
CA LYS A 142 1.45 23.00 11.07
C LYS A 142 1.24 21.59 10.53
N ASN A 143 2.20 21.13 9.74
CA ASN A 143 2.21 19.79 9.20
C ASN A 143 2.32 18.73 10.30
N GLY A 144 1.57 17.67 10.15
CA GLY A 144 1.72 16.44 10.92
C GLY A 144 2.63 15.43 10.20
N HIS A 145 2.18 14.21 10.09
CA HIS A 145 2.89 13.12 9.43
C HIS A 145 2.37 12.89 8.00
N ARG A 146 3.11 12.10 7.22
CA ARG A 146 2.70 11.67 5.89
C ARG A 146 1.84 10.42 5.99
N LEU A 147 0.80 10.37 5.16
CA LEU A 147 -0.02 9.20 4.93
C LEU A 147 0.21 8.73 3.51
N TYR A 148 0.38 7.45 3.31
CA TYR A 148 0.74 6.88 2.02
C TYR A 148 -0.40 6.14 1.36
N TYR A 149 -0.33 5.98 0.05
CA TYR A 149 -1.29 5.30 -0.78
C TYR A 149 -1.72 3.96 -0.21
N GLY A 150 -3.03 3.74 -0.14
CA GLY A 150 -3.62 2.51 0.40
C GLY A 150 -3.66 2.41 1.93
N SER A 151 -3.00 3.33 2.68
CA SER A 151 -3.13 3.33 4.15
C SER A 151 -4.54 3.73 4.59
N THR A 152 -5.04 3.09 5.66
CA THR A 152 -6.41 3.24 6.13
C THR A 152 -6.49 3.96 7.45
N HIS A 153 -7.49 4.84 7.58
CA HIS A 153 -7.66 5.71 8.75
C HIS A 153 -9.13 5.87 9.09
N TRP A 154 -9.45 6.01 10.39
CA TRP A 154 -10.79 6.37 10.85
C TRP A 154 -11.04 7.85 10.66
N ILE A 155 -12.03 8.16 9.83
CA ILE A 155 -12.55 9.51 9.62
C ILE A 155 -13.64 9.74 10.65
N MET A 156 -13.41 10.67 11.54
CA MET A 156 -14.34 10.97 12.65
C MET A 156 -15.40 11.98 12.25
N LYS A 157 -15.03 12.96 11.43
CA LYS A 157 -15.97 13.97 10.90
C LYS A 157 -15.42 14.71 9.70
N VAL A 158 -16.32 15.45 9.05
CA VAL A 158 -16.03 16.41 7.98
C VAL A 158 -15.91 17.79 8.60
N VAL A 159 -14.90 18.54 8.18
CA VAL A 159 -14.71 19.94 8.54
C VAL A 159 -14.69 20.79 7.29
N ILE A 160 -15.56 21.78 7.22
CA ILE A 160 -15.65 22.75 6.13
C ILE A 160 -15.14 24.08 6.63
N THR A 161 -14.12 24.63 6.00
CA THR A 161 -13.58 25.93 6.35
C THR A 161 -14.19 27.00 5.47
N ARG A 162 -14.68 28.08 6.11
CA ARG A 162 -15.35 29.15 5.38
C ARG A 162 -14.40 29.98 4.50
N ASP A 163 -13.18 30.19 4.96
CA ASP A 163 -12.20 31.08 4.35
C ASP A 163 -11.57 30.45 3.11
N GLU A 164 -11.31 29.13 3.15
CA GLU A 164 -10.67 28.42 2.06
C GLU A 164 -11.65 27.65 1.16
N LYS A 165 -12.92 27.59 1.55
CA LYS A 165 -13.92 26.70 0.90
C LYS A 165 -13.43 25.26 0.76
N SER A 166 -12.51 24.85 1.62
CA SER A 166 -11.87 23.55 1.63
C SER A 166 -12.63 22.59 2.51
N ILE A 167 -12.62 21.32 2.12
CA ILE A 167 -13.28 20.25 2.86
C ILE A 167 -12.19 19.30 3.35
N TRP A 168 -12.19 19.08 4.65
CA TRP A 168 -11.21 18.26 5.35
C TRP A 168 -11.88 17.11 6.06
N TYR A 169 -11.19 15.99 6.14
CA TYR A 169 -11.54 14.92 7.05
C TYR A 169 -10.68 15.02 8.30
N GLU A 170 -11.33 14.97 9.46
CA GLU A 170 -10.65 14.76 10.74
C GLU A 170 -10.47 13.26 10.93
N ILE A 171 -9.22 12.83 11.05
CA ILE A 171 -8.84 11.46 11.38
C ILE A 171 -8.30 11.41 12.80
N PHE A 172 -8.54 10.31 13.50
CA PHE A 172 -8.04 10.10 14.85
C PHE A 172 -6.91 9.06 14.84
N ASP A 173 -5.78 9.43 15.42
CA ASP A 173 -4.65 8.54 15.66
C ASP A 173 -4.78 7.96 17.07
N ASP A 174 -4.98 6.65 17.16
CA ASP A 174 -5.25 5.95 18.42
C ASP A 174 -3.99 5.77 19.29
N GLU A 175 -2.80 5.84 18.73
CA GLU A 175 -1.54 5.78 19.45
C GLU A 175 -1.17 7.16 20.03
N LEU A 176 -1.19 8.18 19.19
CA LEU A 176 -0.85 9.54 19.58
C LEU A 176 -1.97 10.23 20.37
N LYS A 177 -3.18 9.64 20.42
CA LYS A 177 -4.39 10.21 21.04
C LYS A 177 -4.69 11.63 20.54
N LYS A 178 -4.52 11.83 19.23
CA LYS A 178 -4.66 13.15 18.58
C LYS A 178 -5.47 13.04 17.29
N SER A 179 -6.16 14.15 17.00
CA SER A 179 -6.77 14.35 15.70
C SER A 179 -5.81 15.04 14.75
N PHE A 180 -5.88 14.63 13.50
CA PHE A 180 -5.21 15.25 12.38
C PHE A 180 -6.22 15.51 11.27
N TYR A 181 -5.87 16.42 10.36
CA TYR A 181 -6.75 16.82 9.27
C TYR A 181 -6.09 16.47 7.92
N VAL A 182 -6.88 15.88 7.04
CA VAL A 182 -6.47 15.47 5.69
C VAL A 182 -7.42 16.12 4.69
N PRO A 183 -6.92 16.65 3.56
CA PRO A 183 -7.79 17.10 2.48
C PRO A 183 -8.71 15.97 2.03
N SER A 184 -10.02 16.20 2.03
CA SER A 184 -11.01 15.15 1.76
C SER A 184 -10.85 14.49 0.38
N TYR A 185 -10.34 15.24 -0.60
CA TYR A 185 -10.12 14.73 -1.95
C TYR A 185 -8.95 13.72 -2.04
N ASN A 186 -8.13 13.60 -1.00
CA ASN A 186 -7.03 12.62 -0.95
C ASN A 186 -7.46 11.28 -0.33
N MET A 187 -8.69 11.16 0.15
CA MET A 187 -9.17 9.96 0.83
C MET A 187 -10.44 9.41 0.19
N ARG A 188 -10.45 8.13 -0.14
CA ARG A 188 -11.63 7.37 -0.51
C ARG A 188 -12.28 6.80 0.74
N LEU A 189 -13.56 7.06 0.97
CA LEU A 189 -14.31 6.35 2.00
C LEU A 189 -14.55 4.92 1.55
N ILE A 190 -14.23 3.96 2.42
CA ILE A 190 -14.42 2.55 2.15
C ILE A 190 -15.91 2.23 2.35
N PRO A 191 -16.61 1.72 1.31
CA PRO A 191 -17.99 1.28 1.46
C PRO A 191 -18.11 0.12 2.44
N THR A 192 -19.21 0.06 3.18
CA THR A 192 -19.45 -1.01 4.18
C THR A 192 -19.43 -2.41 3.54
N GLU A 193 -19.86 -2.50 2.29
CA GLU A 193 -19.90 -3.73 1.52
C GLU A 193 -18.48 -4.31 1.27
N GLU A 194 -17.45 -3.46 1.25
CA GLU A 194 -16.06 -3.87 1.11
C GLU A 194 -15.48 -4.42 2.43
N LEU A 195 -16.14 -4.18 3.56
CA LEU A 195 -15.71 -4.64 4.89
C LEU A 195 -16.37 -5.98 5.29
N THR A 196 -17.10 -6.61 4.37
CA THR A 196 -17.73 -7.91 4.63
C THR A 196 -16.69 -9.03 4.76
N MET A 197 -17.07 -10.09 5.50
CA MET A 197 -16.24 -11.29 5.59
C MET A 197 -16.00 -11.88 4.20
N LEU A 198 -14.74 -12.24 3.94
CA LEU A 198 -14.37 -13.04 2.78
C LEU A 198 -14.60 -14.52 3.13
N SER A 199 -15.28 -15.26 2.22
CA SER A 199 -15.55 -16.70 2.36
C SER A 199 -16.08 -17.05 3.76
N PRO A 200 -17.28 -16.53 4.14
CA PRO A 200 -17.88 -16.80 5.45
C PRO A 200 -18.24 -18.27 5.63
N GLU A 201 -18.39 -19.01 4.53
CA GLU A 201 -18.66 -20.44 4.49
C GLU A 201 -17.45 -21.33 4.86
N VAL A 202 -16.24 -20.77 4.80
CA VAL A 202 -15.02 -21.52 5.15
C VAL A 202 -14.73 -21.38 6.66
N PRO A 203 -14.67 -22.47 7.41
CA PRO A 203 -14.35 -22.45 8.83
C PRO A 203 -13.01 -21.78 9.13
N ALA A 204 -12.91 -21.08 10.25
CA ALA A 204 -11.66 -20.42 10.66
C ALA A 204 -10.47 -21.40 10.79
N ALA A 205 -10.77 -22.65 11.20
CA ALA A 205 -9.74 -23.70 11.31
C ALA A 205 -9.14 -24.10 9.95
N ASP A 206 -9.86 -23.86 8.85
CA ASP A 206 -9.41 -24.18 7.50
C ASP A 206 -8.72 -22.98 6.82
N LYS A 207 -8.56 -21.86 7.53
CA LYS A 207 -7.87 -20.66 7.03
C LYS A 207 -6.46 -20.60 7.61
N LEU A 208 -5.46 -20.58 6.72
CA LEU A 208 -4.05 -20.52 7.09
C LEU A 208 -3.37 -19.38 6.35
N ILE A 209 -2.53 -18.63 7.05
CA ILE A 209 -1.57 -17.71 6.45
C ILE A 209 -0.17 -18.27 6.71
N HIS A 210 0.56 -18.54 5.64
CA HIS A 210 1.94 -18.98 5.68
C HIS A 210 2.87 -17.85 5.25
N VAL A 211 3.87 -17.54 6.08
CA VAL A 211 4.90 -16.55 5.79
C VAL A 211 6.22 -17.26 5.67
N ASP A 212 6.75 -17.33 4.47
CA ASP A 212 8.08 -17.88 4.20
C ASP A 212 9.12 -16.76 4.24
N LEU A 213 9.92 -16.75 5.30
CA LEU A 213 10.95 -15.74 5.51
C LEU A 213 12.14 -15.90 4.56
N ALA A 214 12.39 -17.11 4.04
CA ALA A 214 13.48 -17.35 3.11
C ALA A 214 13.18 -16.78 1.72
N THR A 215 11.94 -16.99 1.24
CA THR A 215 11.50 -16.49 -0.07
C THR A 215 10.82 -15.12 -0.01
N GLN A 216 10.57 -14.59 1.20
CA GLN A 216 9.85 -13.33 1.43
C GLN A 216 8.45 -13.35 0.78
N MET A 217 7.71 -14.43 1.02
CA MET A 217 6.37 -14.64 0.47
C MET A 217 5.35 -14.83 1.59
N VAL A 218 4.19 -14.23 1.42
CA VAL A 218 2.97 -14.48 2.22
C VAL A 218 1.98 -15.22 1.34
N THR A 219 1.50 -16.35 1.81
CA THR A 219 0.49 -17.16 1.10
C THR A 219 -0.68 -17.43 2.02
N ALA A 220 -1.92 -17.19 1.57
CA ALA A 220 -3.11 -17.55 2.33
C ALA A 220 -3.84 -18.71 1.66
N PHE A 221 -4.37 -19.59 2.50
CA PHE A 221 -5.09 -20.79 2.11
C PHE A 221 -6.49 -20.84 2.75
N GLU A 222 -7.43 -21.40 2.01
CA GLU A 222 -8.73 -21.87 2.48
C GLU A 222 -8.81 -23.37 2.21
N GLY A 223 -8.62 -24.17 3.24
CA GLY A 223 -8.34 -25.59 3.10
C GLY A 223 -7.04 -25.82 2.31
N GLN A 224 -7.14 -26.52 1.20
CA GLN A 224 -6.00 -26.78 0.29
C GLN A 224 -5.89 -25.74 -0.84
N LYS A 225 -6.88 -24.83 -0.93
CA LYS A 225 -6.90 -23.83 -2.00
C LYS A 225 -6.09 -22.59 -1.60
N MET A 226 -5.07 -22.27 -2.38
CA MET A 226 -4.38 -20.98 -2.28
C MET A 226 -5.31 -19.84 -2.75
N VAL A 227 -5.57 -18.86 -1.89
CA VAL A 227 -6.45 -17.73 -2.16
C VAL A 227 -5.72 -16.40 -2.27
N LEU A 228 -4.48 -16.32 -1.78
CA LEU A 228 -3.60 -15.17 -1.90
C LEU A 228 -2.15 -15.64 -1.93
N SER A 229 -1.35 -15.00 -2.75
CA SER A 229 0.11 -15.07 -2.66
C SER A 229 0.67 -13.69 -2.98
N THR A 230 1.57 -13.19 -2.13
CA THR A 230 2.18 -11.87 -2.31
C THR A 230 3.57 -11.83 -1.69
N ARG A 231 4.39 -10.89 -2.15
CA ARG A 231 5.67 -10.61 -1.51
C ARG A 231 5.48 -9.86 -0.21
N CYS A 232 6.41 -10.06 0.72
CA CYS A 232 6.50 -9.28 1.94
C CYS A 232 7.95 -8.86 2.20
N SER A 233 8.12 -7.93 3.11
CA SER A 233 9.40 -7.61 3.72
C SER A 233 9.37 -8.08 5.16
N SER A 234 10.30 -8.93 5.54
CA SER A 234 10.46 -9.36 6.94
C SER A 234 11.40 -8.43 7.70
N GLY A 235 11.51 -8.64 9.00
CA GLY A 235 12.41 -7.89 9.88
C GLY A 235 13.87 -7.97 9.44
N GLN A 236 14.60 -6.89 9.68
CA GLN A 236 16.05 -6.81 9.46
C GLN A 236 16.81 -7.42 10.64
N ARG A 237 18.11 -7.63 10.47
CA ARG A 237 19.00 -8.10 11.54
C ARG A 237 18.88 -7.22 12.79
N GLY A 238 18.57 -7.83 13.91
CA GLY A 238 18.30 -7.16 15.18
C GLY A 238 16.84 -6.80 15.44
N THR A 239 15.98 -6.89 14.42
CA THR A 239 14.52 -6.79 14.51
C THR A 239 13.87 -7.94 13.74
N ASP A 240 14.43 -9.13 13.86
CA ASP A 240 14.03 -10.31 13.10
C ASP A 240 12.55 -10.66 13.33
N THR A 241 11.87 -11.05 12.27
CA THR A 241 10.51 -11.57 12.36
C THR A 241 10.53 -12.90 13.13
N PRO A 242 9.77 -13.02 14.23
CA PRO A 242 9.72 -14.27 15.01
C PRO A 242 9.23 -15.45 14.18
N LYS A 243 9.87 -16.61 14.35
CA LYS A 243 9.46 -17.86 13.73
C LYS A 243 8.55 -18.64 14.68
N GLY A 244 7.55 -19.33 14.16
CA GLY A 244 6.64 -20.16 14.94
C GLY A 244 5.25 -20.20 14.35
N GLU A 245 4.34 -20.81 15.10
CA GLU A 245 2.91 -20.84 14.80
C GLU A 245 2.20 -19.83 15.67
N PHE A 246 1.34 -19.05 15.05
CA PHE A 246 0.62 -17.94 15.70
C PHE A 246 -0.86 -18.02 15.35
N THR A 247 -1.72 -17.69 16.31
CA THR A 247 -3.14 -17.53 16.05
C THR A 247 -3.49 -16.05 15.96
N THR A 248 -4.19 -15.68 14.88
CA THR A 248 -4.72 -14.31 14.75
C THR A 248 -5.79 -14.09 15.80
N PHE A 249 -5.54 -13.22 16.77
CA PHE A 249 -6.48 -12.86 17.83
C PHE A 249 -7.14 -11.50 17.63
N HIS A 250 -6.61 -10.68 16.72
CA HIS A 250 -7.12 -9.34 16.44
C HIS A 250 -7.01 -8.98 14.97
N LYS A 251 -8.03 -8.26 14.45
CA LYS A 251 -8.02 -7.62 13.14
C LYS A 251 -8.41 -6.17 13.33
N TRP A 252 -7.51 -5.27 13.02
CA TRP A 252 -7.76 -3.84 13.05
C TRP A 252 -7.88 -3.31 11.64
N PRO A 253 -8.93 -2.54 11.31
CA PRO A 253 -9.05 -1.92 9.99
C PRO A 253 -8.01 -0.81 9.77
N SER A 254 -7.51 -0.25 10.86
CA SER A 254 -6.44 0.75 10.87
C SER A 254 -5.73 0.70 12.21
N ARG A 255 -4.41 0.74 12.21
CA ARG A 255 -3.61 0.86 13.42
C ARG A 255 -2.29 1.55 13.13
N HIS A 256 -1.92 2.50 13.97
CA HIS A 256 -0.59 3.05 13.98
C HIS A 256 0.40 1.99 14.48
N MET A 257 1.38 1.63 13.67
CA MET A 257 2.43 0.70 14.05
C MET A 257 3.60 1.49 14.66
N THR A 258 3.93 1.19 15.92
CA THR A 258 5.07 1.79 16.61
C THR A 258 6.10 0.73 16.94
N ASN A 259 7.35 1.06 16.82
CA ASN A 259 8.43 0.37 17.50
C ASN A 259 8.73 1.15 18.80
N GLN A 260 9.16 0.48 19.89
CA GLN A 260 9.52 1.19 21.13
C GLN A 260 10.65 2.20 20.82
N GLY A 261 10.27 3.46 20.54
CA GLY A 261 11.20 4.56 20.26
C GLY A 261 10.93 5.33 18.99
N ASP A 262 10.37 4.75 17.94
CA ASP A 262 10.10 5.46 16.68
C ASP A 262 8.69 5.17 16.17
N ALA A 263 7.95 6.23 15.85
CA ALA A 263 6.66 6.11 15.17
C ALA A 263 6.88 5.61 13.74
N VAL A 264 6.63 4.33 13.50
CA VAL A 264 6.55 3.78 12.15
C VAL A 264 5.14 4.06 11.62
N GLN A 265 5.08 4.70 10.47
CA GLN A 265 3.84 5.17 9.86
C GLN A 265 2.85 4.03 9.58
N ASN A 266 1.56 4.37 9.65
CA ASN A 266 0.44 3.46 9.37
C ASN A 266 0.63 2.72 8.04
N VAL A 267 0.54 1.42 8.09
CA VAL A 267 0.52 0.52 6.93
C VAL A 267 -0.91 0.04 6.71
#